data_09165d288d527a85ff9acb2e57843888
#
_entry.id   09165d288d527a85ff9acb2e57843888
#
_cell.length_a   1.000
_cell.length_b   1.000
_cell.length_c   1.000
_cell.angle_alpha   90.00
_cell.angle_beta   90.00
_cell.angle_gamma   90.00
#
_symmetry.space_group_name_H-M   'P 1'
#
loop_
_entity.id
_entity.type
_entity.pdbx_description
1 polymer ?
#
loop_
_entity_poly.entity_id
_entity_poly.type
_entity_poly.pdbx_seq_one_letter_code
_entity_poly.pdbx_strand_id
1 'polypeptide(L)'
;IALDKWHSGSSASGLDEYTLLLLKVPLIRPGSSSAAPEVRVYAFMVGLSPAALGKTLGLVASANPNDASPNDWVLLSRLPGTRFVQEQSITDVSCYLLEVQRELSSAAARQFSGIADDCADDVRVLLGAGALGSHLLDNWLRMGWGTWQLVDHDTLKPHNLVRHTALADMIGRAKAEAMASYANDLLPGRIVDVHTQELSSLSAGSFAGTSLVV
;
A
#
# COMPACT_ATOMS: atom_id res chain seq x y z
N ILE A 1 1.59 -4.72 -18.02
CA ILE A 1 0.60 -4.13 -17.09
C ILE A 1 -0.59 -5.06 -17.14
N ALA A 2 -0.82 -5.83 -16.07
CA ALA A 2 -1.94 -6.77 -16.01
C ALA A 2 -3.24 -5.97 -15.83
N LEU A 3 -3.98 -5.79 -16.91
CA LEU A 3 -5.36 -5.30 -16.93
C LEU A 3 -6.37 -6.39 -16.55
N ASP A 4 -5.89 -7.62 -16.30
CA ASP A 4 -6.75 -8.81 -16.20
C ASP A 4 -7.52 -8.99 -14.87
N LYS A 5 -7.37 -8.09 -13.91
CA LYS A 5 -8.02 -8.25 -12.60
C LYS A 5 -9.23 -7.35 -12.33
N TRP A 6 -9.67 -6.56 -13.30
CA TRP A 6 -10.76 -5.59 -13.08
C TRP A 6 -12.13 -6.02 -13.60
N HIS A 7 -12.28 -7.24 -14.13
CA HIS A 7 -13.54 -7.70 -14.73
C HIS A 7 -14.41 -8.63 -13.88
N SER A 8 -14.12 -8.79 -12.60
CA SER A 8 -14.96 -9.64 -11.73
C SER A 8 -15.45 -8.90 -10.51
N GLY A 9 -16.48 -8.10 -10.65
CA GLY A 9 -17.12 -7.51 -9.47
C GLY A 9 -18.28 -6.59 -9.84
N SER A 10 -19.47 -7.15 -9.89
CA SER A 10 -20.78 -6.53 -9.69
C SER A 10 -20.99 -5.11 -10.22
N SER A 11 -21.92 -4.99 -11.15
CA SER A 11 -22.70 -3.83 -11.57
C SER A 11 -22.76 -2.67 -10.55
N ALA A 12 -21.75 -1.84 -10.49
CA ALA A 12 -21.90 -0.47 -10.04
C ALA A 12 -22.31 0.32 -11.27
N SER A 13 -23.61 0.55 -11.43
CA SER A 13 -24.20 1.39 -12.47
C SER A 13 -23.50 2.75 -12.47
N GLY A 14 -22.68 3.02 -13.47
CA GLY A 14 -21.95 4.29 -13.66
C GLY A 14 -20.45 4.17 -13.94
N LEU A 15 -19.79 3.09 -13.57
CA LEU A 15 -18.35 2.91 -13.86
C LEU A 15 -18.07 2.44 -15.30
N ASP A 16 -19.06 1.90 -15.98
CA ASP A 16 -18.94 1.50 -17.39
C ASP A 16 -18.84 2.69 -18.36
N GLU A 17 -19.04 3.91 -17.86
CA GLU A 17 -18.96 5.15 -18.63
C GLU A 17 -17.58 5.79 -18.62
N TYR A 18 -16.65 5.31 -17.78
CA TYR A 18 -15.33 5.89 -17.59
C TYR A 18 -14.22 4.90 -17.79
N THR A 19 -13.07 5.41 -18.23
CA THR A 19 -11.81 4.65 -18.28
C THR A 19 -10.82 5.22 -17.28
N LEU A 20 -10.27 4.36 -16.41
CA LEU A 20 -9.16 4.71 -15.54
C LEU A 20 -7.83 4.32 -16.20
N LEU A 21 -7.00 5.32 -16.47
CA LEU A 21 -5.64 5.12 -16.99
C LEU A 21 -4.62 5.28 -15.87
N LEU A 22 -3.76 4.29 -15.69
CA LEU A 22 -2.63 4.34 -14.77
C LEU A 22 -1.33 4.41 -15.58
N LEU A 23 -0.61 5.52 -15.43
CA LEU A 23 0.65 5.76 -16.09
C LEU A 23 1.80 5.66 -15.11
N LYS A 24 2.68 4.69 -15.30
CA LYS A 24 3.87 4.47 -14.50
C LYS A 24 5.08 5.10 -15.21
N VAL A 25 5.60 6.18 -14.65
CA VAL A 25 6.69 6.97 -15.26
C VAL A 25 7.98 6.80 -14.47
N PRO A 26 9.02 6.20 -15.04
CA PRO A 26 10.34 6.19 -14.42
C PRO A 26 10.93 7.60 -14.47
N LEU A 27 11.38 8.11 -13.32
CA LEU A 27 12.05 9.40 -13.21
C LEU A 27 13.54 9.15 -13.04
N ILE A 28 14.33 9.74 -13.91
CA ILE A 28 15.79 9.74 -13.82
C ILE A 28 16.22 11.14 -13.40
N ARG A 29 16.83 11.26 -12.21
CA ARG A 29 17.41 12.53 -11.76
C ARG A 29 18.77 12.74 -12.46
N PRO A 30 19.01 13.86 -13.13
CA PRO A 30 20.32 14.17 -13.68
C PRO A 30 21.40 14.11 -12.57
N GLY A 31 22.47 13.34 -12.79
CA GLY A 31 23.56 13.18 -11.83
C GLY A 31 23.35 12.12 -10.76
N SER A 32 22.23 11.42 -10.74
CA SER A 32 22.03 10.27 -9.83
C SER A 32 22.73 9.04 -10.40
N SER A 33 23.62 8.44 -9.58
CA SER A 33 24.24 7.13 -9.85
C SER A 33 23.37 5.96 -9.37
N SER A 34 22.16 6.22 -8.89
CA SER A 34 21.26 5.18 -8.39
C SER A 34 20.84 4.24 -9.51
N ALA A 35 21.04 2.94 -9.29
CA ALA A 35 20.73 1.88 -10.26
C ALA A 35 19.21 1.70 -10.48
N ALA A 36 18.36 2.20 -9.60
CA ALA A 36 16.90 2.09 -9.70
C ALA A 36 16.25 3.47 -9.92
N PRO A 37 15.52 3.69 -11.03
CA PRO A 37 14.79 4.94 -11.22
C PRO A 37 13.64 5.06 -10.22
N GLU A 38 13.45 6.27 -9.68
CA GLU A 38 12.21 6.61 -8.97
C GLU A 38 11.03 6.42 -9.94
N VAL A 39 9.98 5.76 -9.48
CA VAL A 39 8.80 5.53 -10.31
C VAL A 39 7.63 6.33 -9.77
N ARG A 40 7.09 7.25 -10.58
CA ARG A 40 5.82 7.93 -10.28
C ARG A 40 4.66 7.26 -10.99
N VAL A 41 3.54 7.21 -10.29
CA VAL A 41 2.27 6.74 -10.86
C VAL A 41 1.33 7.92 -10.94
N TYR A 42 0.81 8.13 -12.15
CA TYR A 42 -0.25 9.08 -12.42
C TYR A 42 -1.52 8.31 -12.74
N ALA A 43 -2.66 8.78 -12.26
CA ALA A 43 -3.95 8.24 -12.60
C ALA A 43 -4.79 9.30 -13.31
N PHE A 44 -5.50 8.87 -14.35
CA PHE A 44 -6.40 9.74 -15.11
C PHE A 44 -7.74 9.05 -15.25
N MET A 45 -8.81 9.78 -14.99
CA MET A 45 -10.16 9.35 -15.30
C MET A 45 -10.58 9.99 -16.62
N VAL A 46 -10.91 9.15 -17.58
CA VAL A 46 -11.35 9.56 -18.92
C VAL A 46 -12.85 9.36 -19.02
N GLY A 47 -13.59 10.40 -19.44
CA GLY A 47 -15.04 10.40 -19.57
C GLY A 47 -15.56 9.61 -20.77
N LEU A 48 -14.95 8.45 -21.04
CA LEU A 48 -15.38 7.48 -22.05
C LEU A 48 -15.22 6.07 -21.50
N SER A 49 -16.11 5.17 -21.87
CA SER A 49 -15.90 3.75 -21.60
C SER A 49 -14.65 3.22 -22.33
N PRO A 50 -14.04 2.11 -21.87
CA PRO A 50 -12.87 1.53 -22.53
C PRO A 50 -13.09 1.24 -24.02
N ALA A 51 -14.27 0.77 -24.39
CA ALA A 51 -14.62 0.50 -25.80
C ALA A 51 -14.73 1.79 -26.62
N ALA A 52 -15.37 2.82 -26.06
CA ALA A 52 -15.50 4.13 -26.70
C ALA A 52 -14.13 4.80 -26.86
N LEU A 53 -13.32 4.79 -25.80
CA LEU A 53 -11.96 5.29 -25.84
C LEU A 53 -11.10 4.54 -26.87
N GLY A 54 -11.18 3.22 -26.89
CA GLY A 54 -10.49 2.39 -27.86
C GLY A 54 -10.88 2.71 -29.32
N LYS A 55 -12.18 2.94 -29.58
CA LYS A 55 -12.68 3.38 -30.89
C LYS A 55 -12.15 4.76 -31.27
N THR A 56 -12.23 5.73 -30.35
CA THR A 56 -11.74 7.10 -30.56
C THR A 56 -10.24 7.11 -30.86
N LEU A 57 -9.47 6.26 -30.19
CA LEU A 57 -8.02 6.11 -30.42
C LEU A 57 -7.70 5.23 -31.64
N GLY A 58 -8.68 4.65 -32.31
CA GLY A 58 -8.48 3.72 -33.41
C GLY A 58 -7.74 2.43 -33.01
N LEU A 59 -7.89 2.01 -31.74
CA LEU A 59 -7.31 0.77 -31.19
C LEU A 59 -8.24 -0.43 -31.36
N VAL A 60 -9.53 -0.17 -31.47
CA VAL A 60 -10.57 -1.19 -31.67
C VAL A 60 -11.52 -0.78 -32.80
N ALA A 61 -12.06 -1.77 -33.48
CA ALA A 61 -13.11 -1.59 -34.47
C ALA A 61 -14.24 -2.59 -34.17
N SER A 62 -15.45 -2.30 -34.65
CA SER A 62 -16.55 -3.27 -34.59
C SER A 62 -16.20 -4.50 -35.42
N ALA A 63 -16.42 -5.68 -34.88
CA ALA A 63 -16.21 -6.94 -35.60
C ALA A 63 -17.21 -7.07 -36.78
N ASN A 64 -18.38 -6.47 -36.63
CA ASN A 64 -19.40 -6.42 -37.68
C ASN A 64 -19.85 -4.95 -37.88
N PRO A 65 -19.46 -4.29 -38.99
CA PRO A 65 -19.83 -2.89 -39.24
C PRO A 65 -21.34 -2.65 -39.34
N ASN A 66 -22.10 -3.68 -39.58
CA ASN A 66 -23.55 -3.63 -39.75
C ASN A 66 -24.34 -4.00 -38.51
N ASP A 67 -23.66 -4.43 -37.44
CA ASP A 67 -24.30 -4.82 -36.19
C ASP A 67 -23.73 -3.95 -35.05
N ALA A 68 -24.61 -3.15 -34.45
CA ALA A 68 -24.26 -2.22 -33.38
C ALA A 68 -24.21 -2.90 -31.99
N SER A 69 -23.96 -4.20 -31.90
CA SER A 69 -23.84 -4.89 -30.62
C SER A 69 -22.67 -4.29 -29.82
N PRO A 70 -22.92 -3.84 -28.58
CA PRO A 70 -21.87 -3.15 -27.79
C PRO A 70 -20.70 -4.05 -27.39
N ASN A 71 -20.82 -5.36 -27.56
CA ASN A 71 -19.84 -6.34 -27.12
C ASN A 71 -19.02 -6.97 -28.26
N ASP A 72 -19.31 -6.59 -29.52
CA ASP A 72 -18.67 -7.19 -30.71
C ASP A 72 -17.61 -6.25 -31.28
N TRP A 73 -16.45 -6.21 -30.63
CA TRP A 73 -15.31 -5.41 -31.06
C TRP A 73 -14.03 -6.22 -31.11
N VAL A 74 -13.16 -5.88 -32.06
CA VAL A 74 -11.84 -6.50 -32.25
C VAL A 74 -10.73 -5.50 -32.01
N LEU A 75 -9.68 -5.96 -31.34
CA LEU A 75 -8.47 -5.19 -31.17
C LEU A 75 -7.73 -5.11 -32.52
N LEU A 76 -7.43 -3.90 -32.96
CA LEU A 76 -6.66 -3.71 -34.18
C LEU A 76 -5.18 -3.96 -33.90
N SER A 77 -4.62 -4.99 -34.52
CA SER A 77 -3.17 -5.22 -34.51
C SER A 77 -2.45 -4.11 -35.26
N ARG A 78 -1.29 -3.66 -34.76
CA ARG A 78 -0.57 -2.55 -35.32
C ARG A 78 0.87 -2.86 -35.74
N LEU A 79 1.24 -2.23 -36.82
CA LEU A 79 2.61 -2.17 -37.28
C LEU A 79 3.37 -1.07 -36.51
N PRO A 80 4.63 -1.30 -36.06
CA PRO A 80 5.45 -0.27 -35.45
C PRO A 80 5.61 0.94 -36.38
N GLY A 81 5.44 2.15 -35.85
CA GLY A 81 5.64 3.40 -36.60
C GLY A 81 4.38 4.03 -37.19
N THR A 82 3.21 3.41 -37.11
CA THR A 82 1.96 4.05 -37.55
C THR A 82 1.45 5.05 -36.49
N ARG A 83 1.20 6.30 -36.92
CA ARG A 83 0.54 7.32 -36.08
C ARG A 83 -0.91 6.94 -35.82
N PHE A 84 -1.33 7.12 -34.58
CA PHE A 84 -2.54 6.53 -34.06
C PHE A 84 -3.79 7.38 -34.20
N VAL A 85 -3.68 8.64 -34.43
CA VAL A 85 -4.73 9.54 -34.04
C VAL A 85 -5.15 10.39 -35.22
N GLN A 86 -6.44 10.39 -35.54
CA GLN A 86 -7.07 11.56 -36.14
C GLN A 86 -7.11 12.64 -35.04
N GLU A 87 -6.27 13.65 -35.15
CA GLU A 87 -6.08 14.73 -34.16
C GLU A 87 -7.38 15.44 -33.75
N GLN A 88 -8.44 15.34 -34.53
CA GLN A 88 -9.72 16.01 -34.28
C GLN A 88 -10.62 15.35 -33.23
N SER A 89 -10.39 14.09 -32.87
CA SER A 89 -11.32 13.35 -32.00
C SER A 89 -10.93 13.37 -30.52
N ILE A 90 -9.75 13.85 -30.15
CA ILE A 90 -9.25 13.75 -28.75
C ILE A 90 -9.54 15.03 -27.94
N THR A 91 -9.65 16.17 -28.59
CA THR A 91 -9.83 17.47 -27.90
C THR A 91 -11.14 17.55 -27.08
N ASP A 92 -12.11 16.73 -27.43
CA ASP A 92 -13.45 16.75 -26.78
C ASP A 92 -13.58 15.70 -25.66
N VAL A 93 -12.55 14.90 -25.40
CA VAL A 93 -12.59 13.88 -24.36
C VAL A 93 -12.18 14.49 -23.03
N SER A 94 -13.12 14.48 -22.07
CA SER A 94 -12.85 14.93 -20.72
C SER A 94 -11.83 13.98 -20.06
N CYS A 95 -10.72 14.56 -19.56
CA CYS A 95 -9.68 13.82 -18.84
C CYS A 95 -9.34 14.53 -17.55
N TYR A 96 -9.48 13.83 -16.43
CA TYR A 96 -9.25 14.37 -15.10
C TYR A 96 -8.04 13.67 -14.47
N LEU A 97 -7.06 14.46 -14.01
CA LEU A 97 -5.95 13.95 -13.21
C LEU A 97 -6.48 13.59 -11.82
N LEU A 98 -6.19 12.36 -11.38
CA LEU A 98 -6.52 11.88 -10.04
C LEU A 98 -5.26 11.81 -9.18
N GLU A 99 -5.41 12.14 -7.91
CA GLU A 99 -4.35 11.92 -6.93
C GLU A 99 -4.25 10.43 -6.60
N VAL A 100 -3.05 9.88 -6.70
CA VAL A 100 -2.77 8.49 -6.34
C VAL A 100 -2.24 8.45 -4.92
N GLN A 101 -3.09 8.05 -3.98
CA GLN A 101 -2.68 7.78 -2.61
C GLN A 101 -2.33 6.29 -2.48
N ARG A 102 -1.24 6.02 -1.78
CA ARG A 102 -0.79 4.66 -1.48
C ARG A 102 -0.87 4.45 0.01
N GLU A 103 -1.24 3.25 0.41
CA GLU A 103 -1.07 2.83 1.79
C GLU A 103 0.40 2.91 2.19
N LEU A 104 0.66 3.31 3.42
CA LEU A 104 1.99 3.36 3.97
C LEU A 104 2.52 1.92 4.15
N SER A 105 3.48 1.52 3.32
CA SER A 105 4.22 0.28 3.53
C SER A 105 5.44 0.53 4.40
N SER A 106 5.97 -0.53 5.06
CA SER A 106 7.19 -0.42 5.84
C SER A 106 8.39 0.06 5.01
N ALA A 107 8.49 -0.37 3.75
CA ALA A 107 9.54 0.10 2.84
C ALA A 107 9.39 1.60 2.54
N ALA A 108 8.17 2.09 2.31
CA ALA A 108 7.92 3.51 2.13
C ALA A 108 8.21 4.31 3.41
N ALA A 109 7.81 3.78 4.57
CA ALA A 109 8.10 4.40 5.87
C ALA A 109 9.61 4.55 6.11
N ARG A 110 10.41 3.50 5.83
CA ARG A 110 11.87 3.57 5.91
C ARG A 110 12.46 4.60 4.96
N GLN A 111 12.00 4.61 3.71
CA GLN A 111 12.48 5.59 2.73
C GLN A 111 12.21 7.03 3.18
N PHE A 112 11.03 7.32 3.73
CA PHE A 112 10.69 8.65 4.23
C PHE A 112 11.44 9.02 5.50
N SER A 113 11.80 8.04 6.33
CA SER A 113 12.54 8.23 7.58
C SER A 113 14.06 8.18 7.40
N GLY A 114 14.57 7.87 6.22
CA GLY A 114 16.00 7.75 5.93
C GLY A 114 16.66 6.53 6.59
N ILE A 115 15.89 5.49 6.93
CA ILE A 115 16.40 4.25 7.50
C ILE A 115 16.85 3.32 6.37
N ALA A 116 18.02 2.71 6.54
CA ALA A 116 18.55 1.75 5.60
C ALA A 116 17.72 0.45 5.57
N ASP A 117 17.63 -0.17 4.39
CA ASP A 117 16.84 -1.39 4.18
C ASP A 117 17.48 -2.66 4.81
N ASP A 118 18.76 -2.64 5.14
CA ASP A 118 19.50 -3.75 5.75
C ASP A 118 18.99 -4.16 7.14
N CYS A 119 18.25 -3.26 7.81
CA CYS A 119 17.61 -3.55 9.10
C CYS A 119 16.15 -3.94 9.01
N ALA A 120 15.62 -4.19 7.81
CA ALA A 120 14.18 -4.31 7.57
C ALA A 120 13.54 -5.52 8.24
N ASP A 121 14.21 -6.65 8.19
CA ASP A 121 13.66 -7.96 8.57
C ASP A 121 14.21 -8.49 9.90
N ASP A 122 15.06 -7.69 10.57
CA ASP A 122 15.57 -8.05 11.87
C ASP A 122 14.45 -8.13 12.91
N VAL A 123 14.42 -9.23 13.65
CA VAL A 123 13.52 -9.41 14.77
C VAL A 123 14.11 -8.80 16.03
N ARG A 124 13.33 -7.98 16.71
CA ARG A 124 13.70 -7.27 17.94
C ARG A 124 12.70 -7.58 19.04
N VAL A 125 13.15 -7.47 20.28
CA VAL A 125 12.30 -7.68 21.45
C VAL A 125 12.12 -6.35 22.18
N LEU A 126 10.87 -5.99 22.46
CA LEU A 126 10.54 -4.90 23.37
C LEU A 126 10.08 -5.48 24.71
N LEU A 127 10.86 -5.23 25.75
CA LEU A 127 10.56 -5.62 27.13
C LEU A 127 9.83 -4.47 27.85
N GLY A 128 8.52 -4.62 28.01
CA GLY A 128 7.67 -3.61 28.61
C GLY A 128 7.00 -2.69 27.59
N ALA A 129 5.71 -2.89 27.39
CA ALA A 129 4.84 -2.03 26.58
C ALA A 129 4.15 -0.95 27.43
N GLY A 130 4.83 -0.41 28.44
CA GLY A 130 4.32 0.66 29.30
C GLY A 130 4.42 2.05 28.64
N ALA A 131 4.51 3.10 29.47
CA ALA A 131 4.58 4.49 28.99
C ALA A 131 5.69 4.72 27.97
N LEU A 132 6.94 4.36 28.30
CA LEU A 132 8.08 4.57 27.42
C LEU A 132 8.04 3.59 26.24
N GLY A 133 7.85 2.29 26.50
CA GLY A 133 7.86 1.26 25.46
C GLY A 133 6.79 1.45 24.42
N SER A 134 5.58 1.88 24.80
CA SER A 134 4.53 2.15 23.82
C SER A 134 4.86 3.29 22.86
N HIS A 135 5.49 4.36 23.33
CA HIS A 135 5.92 5.48 22.49
C HIS A 135 7.13 5.13 21.62
N LEU A 136 8.08 4.39 22.15
CA LEU A 136 9.21 3.91 21.35
C LEU A 136 8.72 3.01 20.22
N LEU A 137 7.85 2.05 20.52
CA LEU A 137 7.28 1.16 19.52
C LEU A 137 6.51 1.95 18.43
N ASP A 138 5.64 2.89 18.82
CA ASP A 138 4.90 3.73 17.88
C ASP A 138 5.86 4.46 16.91
N ASN A 139 6.90 5.08 17.42
CA ASN A 139 7.88 5.77 16.60
C ASN A 139 8.60 4.81 15.64
N TRP A 140 9.07 3.67 16.12
CA TRP A 140 9.77 2.69 15.28
C TRP A 140 8.88 2.07 14.21
N LEU A 141 7.61 1.80 14.53
CA LEU A 141 6.62 1.33 13.55
C LEU A 141 6.40 2.37 12.44
N ARG A 142 6.20 3.64 12.82
CA ARG A 142 6.02 4.75 11.84
C ARG A 142 7.24 4.95 10.95
N MET A 143 8.41 4.65 11.46
CA MET A 143 9.65 4.65 10.69
C MET A 143 9.83 3.40 9.82
N GLY A 144 8.98 2.39 9.97
CA GLY A 144 9.10 1.10 9.30
C GLY A 144 10.27 0.25 9.78
N TRP A 145 10.78 0.53 11.00
CA TRP A 145 11.98 -0.09 11.54
C TRP A 145 11.68 -1.36 12.32
N GLY A 146 12.23 -2.46 11.83
CA GLY A 146 12.21 -3.77 12.47
C GLY A 146 10.87 -4.51 12.45
N THR A 147 10.93 -5.73 12.91
CA THR A 147 9.82 -6.56 13.33
C THR A 147 9.98 -6.86 14.82
N TRP A 148 8.88 -7.02 15.55
CA TRP A 148 8.92 -6.96 17.00
C TRP A 148 8.26 -8.15 17.67
N GLN A 149 8.90 -8.66 18.71
CA GLN A 149 8.27 -9.46 19.77
C GLN A 149 7.98 -8.52 20.94
N LEU A 150 6.78 -8.58 21.48
CA LEU A 150 6.35 -7.75 22.58
C LEU A 150 6.22 -8.58 23.86
N VAL A 151 6.80 -8.09 24.97
CA VAL A 151 6.73 -8.74 26.26
C VAL A 151 6.21 -7.75 27.29
N ASP A 152 5.01 -7.96 27.81
CA ASP A 152 4.44 -7.19 28.93
C ASP A 152 3.32 -8.00 29.59
N HIS A 153 3.41 -8.23 30.89
CA HIS A 153 2.42 -9.02 31.67
C HIS A 153 1.27 -8.19 32.22
N ASP A 154 1.38 -6.87 32.16
CA ASP A 154 0.38 -5.97 32.71
C ASP A 154 -0.86 -5.85 31.84
N THR A 155 -1.97 -5.50 32.49
CA THR A 155 -3.23 -5.11 31.85
C THR A 155 -3.30 -3.59 31.68
N LEU A 156 -3.79 -3.12 30.53
CA LEU A 156 -4.03 -1.72 30.27
C LEU A 156 -5.20 -1.20 31.13
N LYS A 157 -4.94 -0.19 31.95
CA LYS A 157 -5.90 0.44 32.86
C LYS A 157 -6.21 1.87 32.43
N PRO A 158 -7.37 2.45 32.80
CA PRO A 158 -7.76 3.81 32.43
C PRO A 158 -6.68 4.87 32.70
N HIS A 159 -6.02 4.81 33.87
CA HIS A 159 -4.98 5.75 34.24
C HIS A 159 -3.67 5.62 33.40
N ASN A 160 -3.50 4.51 32.68
CA ASN A 160 -2.36 4.36 31.79
C ASN A 160 -2.47 5.27 30.55
N LEU A 161 -3.70 5.54 30.08
CA LEU A 161 -3.93 6.34 28.85
C LEU A 161 -3.34 7.75 28.91
N VAL A 162 -3.11 8.29 30.11
CA VAL A 162 -2.47 9.61 30.27
C VAL A 162 -1.04 9.65 29.69
N ARG A 163 -0.39 8.48 29.56
CA ARG A 163 1.02 8.35 29.17
C ARG A 163 1.30 7.11 28.28
N HIS A 164 0.28 6.60 27.61
CA HIS A 164 0.38 5.39 26.79
C HIS A 164 -0.25 5.64 25.43
N THR A 165 0.32 5.09 24.36
CA THR A 165 -0.19 5.28 22.99
C THR A 165 -1.43 4.46 22.67
N ALA A 166 -1.78 3.45 23.50
CA ALA A 166 -2.99 2.66 23.32
C ALA A 166 -4.25 3.51 23.42
N LEU A 167 -5.32 3.08 22.75
CA LEU A 167 -6.61 3.76 22.70
C LEU A 167 -7.55 3.31 23.82
N ALA A 168 -8.60 4.09 24.07
CA ALA A 168 -9.53 3.85 25.18
C ALA A 168 -10.32 2.55 25.05
N ASP A 169 -10.60 2.10 23.84
CA ASP A 169 -11.30 0.84 23.53
C ASP A 169 -10.44 -0.40 23.82
N MET A 170 -9.14 -0.21 24.07
CA MET A 170 -8.21 -1.27 24.44
C MET A 170 -8.09 -1.49 25.96
N ILE A 171 -8.77 -0.68 26.77
CA ILE A 171 -8.76 -0.84 28.24
C ILE A 171 -9.24 -2.23 28.63
N GLY A 172 -8.53 -2.87 29.57
CA GLY A 172 -8.81 -4.22 30.05
C GLY A 172 -8.08 -5.33 29.29
N ARG A 173 -7.45 -5.04 28.16
CA ARG A 173 -6.59 -6.00 27.43
C ARG A 173 -5.18 -6.03 28.04
N ALA A 174 -4.45 -7.13 27.82
CA ALA A 174 -3.02 -7.17 28.11
C ALA A 174 -2.29 -6.07 27.29
N LYS A 175 -1.34 -5.36 27.91
CA LYS A 175 -0.64 -4.25 27.23
C LYS A 175 0.06 -4.70 25.95
N ALA A 176 0.73 -5.85 25.99
CA ALA A 176 1.40 -6.41 24.83
C ALA A 176 0.43 -6.70 23.68
N GLU A 177 -0.75 -7.27 23.97
CA GLU A 177 -1.80 -7.53 22.97
C GLU A 177 -2.43 -6.24 22.44
N ALA A 178 -2.68 -5.26 23.30
CA ALA A 178 -3.19 -3.95 22.89
C ALA A 178 -2.24 -3.27 21.92
N MET A 179 -0.94 -3.27 22.23
CA MET A 179 0.08 -2.70 21.36
C MET A 179 0.29 -3.50 20.07
N ALA A 180 0.12 -4.81 20.08
CA ALA A 180 0.15 -5.63 18.86
C ALA A 180 -1.02 -5.32 17.93
N SER A 181 -2.22 -5.15 18.48
CA SER A 181 -3.39 -4.72 17.70
C SER A 181 -3.16 -3.34 17.08
N TYR A 182 -2.73 -2.37 17.88
CA TYR A 182 -2.37 -1.02 17.43
C TYR A 182 -1.32 -1.05 16.30
N ALA A 183 -0.27 -1.85 16.47
CA ALA A 183 0.80 -1.99 15.49
C ALA A 183 0.30 -2.57 14.15
N ASN A 184 -0.59 -3.56 14.21
CA ASN A 184 -1.15 -4.18 13.01
C ASN A 184 -2.12 -3.25 12.26
N ASP A 185 -2.83 -2.37 12.97
CA ASP A 185 -3.68 -1.35 12.35
C ASP A 185 -2.83 -0.26 11.66
N LEU A 186 -1.65 0.04 12.21
CA LEU A 186 -0.75 1.04 11.65
C LEU A 186 0.09 0.48 10.48
N LEU A 187 0.77 -0.65 10.69
CA LEU A 187 1.61 -1.34 9.71
C LEU A 187 1.53 -2.86 9.91
N PRO A 188 0.68 -3.57 9.16
CA PRO A 188 0.50 -5.01 9.30
C PRO A 188 1.81 -5.81 9.17
N GLY A 189 1.92 -6.88 9.96
CA GLY A 189 3.06 -7.80 9.89
C GLY A 189 4.33 -7.31 10.60
N ARG A 190 4.24 -6.27 11.43
CA ARG A 190 5.39 -5.78 12.24
C ARG A 190 5.52 -6.46 13.61
N ILE A 191 4.48 -7.11 14.09
CA ILE A 191 4.52 -7.90 15.32
C ILE A 191 4.53 -9.38 14.96
N VAL A 192 5.57 -10.09 15.38
CA VAL A 192 5.76 -11.52 15.07
C VAL A 192 5.42 -12.42 16.24
N ASP A 193 5.48 -11.91 17.48
CA ASP A 193 5.09 -12.66 18.67
C ASP A 193 4.69 -11.73 19.83
N VAL A 194 3.86 -12.24 20.76
CA VAL A 194 3.35 -11.50 21.90
C VAL A 194 3.38 -12.37 23.15
N HIS A 195 4.08 -11.91 24.17
CA HIS A 195 4.20 -12.59 25.46
C HIS A 195 3.53 -11.76 26.56
N THR A 196 2.49 -12.33 27.16
CA THR A 196 1.73 -11.71 28.26
C THR A 196 2.14 -12.22 29.65
N GLN A 197 3.21 -13.01 29.71
CA GLN A 197 3.77 -13.53 30.97
C GLN A 197 4.87 -12.60 31.48
N GLU A 198 5.25 -12.78 32.75
CA GLU A 198 6.44 -12.14 33.29
C GLU A 198 7.69 -12.60 32.56
N LEU A 199 8.64 -11.68 32.33
CA LEU A 199 9.90 -11.97 31.68
C LEU A 199 10.66 -13.13 32.35
N SER A 200 10.60 -13.20 33.68
CA SER A 200 11.23 -14.25 34.47
C SER A 200 10.73 -15.68 34.16
N SER A 201 9.54 -15.80 33.58
CA SER A 201 8.95 -17.09 33.19
C SER A 201 9.30 -17.52 31.75
N LEU A 202 9.90 -16.61 30.98
CA LEU A 202 10.29 -16.88 29.61
C LEU A 202 11.68 -17.52 29.55
N SER A 203 11.85 -18.49 28.65
CA SER A 203 13.16 -19.10 28.43
C SER A 203 14.02 -18.24 27.48
N ALA A 204 15.34 -18.34 27.57
CA ALA A 204 16.22 -17.68 26.61
C ALA A 204 15.96 -18.13 25.16
N GLY A 205 15.45 -19.35 24.97
CA GLY A 205 15.05 -19.86 23.67
C GLY A 205 13.91 -19.08 23.01
N SER A 206 13.04 -18.43 23.81
CA SER A 206 11.95 -17.58 23.30
C SER A 206 12.47 -16.37 22.49
N PHE A 207 13.74 -16.01 22.68
CA PHE A 207 14.38 -14.86 22.02
C PHE A 207 15.46 -15.28 21.02
N ALA A 208 15.50 -16.54 20.65
CA ALA A 208 16.47 -17.04 19.67
C ALA A 208 16.24 -16.35 18.31
N GLY A 209 17.33 -15.86 17.70
CA GLY A 209 17.29 -15.18 16.41
C GLY A 209 16.90 -13.69 16.47
N THR A 210 16.81 -13.11 17.67
CA THR A 210 16.58 -11.66 17.82
C THR A 210 17.90 -10.89 17.73
N SER A 211 17.88 -9.73 17.07
CA SER A 211 19.05 -8.88 16.87
C SER A 211 19.20 -7.80 17.94
N LEU A 212 18.12 -7.43 18.62
CA LEU A 212 18.09 -6.37 19.61
C LEU A 212 17.00 -6.63 20.66
N VAL A 213 17.33 -6.36 21.92
CA VAL A 213 16.41 -6.35 23.07
C VAL A 213 16.41 -4.95 23.68
N VAL A 214 15.24 -4.36 23.86
CA VAL A 214 15.05 -3.00 24.42
C VAL A 214 14.12 -3.04 25.61
#